data_e45b3691b4cb19060a22f3caef3cbcce
#
_entry.id   e45b3691b4cb19060a22f3caef3cbcce
#
_cell.length_a   1.000
_cell.length_b   1.000
_cell.length_c   1.000
_cell.angle_alpha   90.00
_cell.angle_beta   90.00
_cell.angle_gamma   90.00
#
_symmetry.space_group_name_H-M   'P 1'
#
loop_
_entity.id
_entity.type
_entity.pdbx_description
1 polymer ?
#
loop_
_entity_poly.entity_id
_entity_poly.type
_entity_poly.pdbx_seq_one_letter_code
_entity_poly.pdbx_strand_id
1 'polypeptide(L)'
;HADPEFGTGVVKITPAHDFNDYEVGKRHSLPMVNVLTLNADIRDEAEIIGTDGKPLSGYEAAIPADFRGLERFAARKKIVADFEALGLLDEIKPHDLKVPYGDRGGVPIEPMLTDQWYVSVKPLADVAIKAVEDGEIQFVPKQYENLYFSWMRDIQDWCISRQLWWGHRIPAWYDAEGNVYVARNEEEVRSKYNLDSTVELKQDEDVLDTWFSSG
;
A
#
# COMPACT_ATOMS: atom_id res chain seq x y z
N HIS A 1 -15.49 -14.66 1.59
CA HIS A 1 -14.12 -15.21 1.41
C HIS A 1 -13.96 -16.60 2.01
N ALA A 2 -14.71 -16.95 3.04
CA ALA A 2 -14.76 -18.31 3.57
C ALA A 2 -15.93 -19.06 2.95
N ASP A 3 -15.66 -20.22 2.37
CA ASP A 3 -16.70 -21.16 1.95
C ASP A 3 -16.90 -22.17 3.09
N PRO A 4 -18.08 -22.19 3.76
CA PRO A 4 -18.33 -23.11 4.87
C PRO A 4 -18.33 -24.59 4.44
N GLU A 5 -18.53 -24.85 3.15
CA GLU A 5 -18.56 -26.21 2.59
C GLU A 5 -17.18 -26.70 2.13
N PHE A 6 -16.17 -25.80 2.17
CA PHE A 6 -14.81 -26.12 1.73
C PHE A 6 -13.85 -26.17 2.92
N GLY A 7 -13.14 -27.31 3.07
CA GLY A 7 -12.18 -27.52 4.14
C GLY A 7 -12.81 -27.46 5.53
N THR A 8 -12.19 -26.69 6.43
CA THR A 8 -12.66 -26.50 7.82
C THR A 8 -13.56 -25.27 7.99
N GLY A 9 -13.70 -24.44 6.95
CA GLY A 9 -14.33 -23.12 7.04
C GLY A 9 -13.48 -22.06 7.76
N VAL A 10 -12.30 -22.41 8.23
CA VAL A 10 -11.36 -21.47 8.88
C VAL A 10 -10.40 -20.90 7.83
N VAL A 11 -10.26 -19.60 7.80
CA VAL A 11 -9.33 -18.90 6.88
C VAL A 11 -8.34 -18.05 7.66
N LYS A 12 -7.09 -18.04 7.21
CA LYS A 12 -6.06 -17.09 7.62
C LYS A 12 -6.15 -15.86 6.71
N ILE A 13 -6.15 -14.67 7.29
CA ILE A 13 -6.22 -13.40 6.57
C ILE A 13 -5.01 -12.56 6.97
N THR A 14 -4.24 -12.10 5.96
CA THR A 14 -3.03 -11.29 6.15
C THR A 14 -3.12 -9.97 5.39
N PRO A 15 -3.83 -8.97 5.93
CA PRO A 15 -4.16 -7.74 5.21
C PRO A 15 -2.95 -6.90 4.79
N ALA A 16 -1.82 -7.03 5.49
CA ALA A 16 -0.61 -6.27 5.17
C ALA A 16 0.17 -6.82 3.96
N HIS A 17 -0.08 -8.07 3.53
CA HIS A 17 0.75 -8.77 2.55
C HIS A 17 -0.03 -9.45 1.42
N ASP A 18 -1.32 -9.19 1.29
CA ASP A 18 -2.17 -9.70 0.22
C ASP A 18 -3.26 -8.69 -0.14
N PHE A 19 -3.44 -8.42 -1.45
CA PHE A 19 -4.39 -7.41 -1.92
C PHE A 19 -5.85 -7.75 -1.60
N ASN A 20 -6.23 -9.03 -1.72
CA ASN A 20 -7.61 -9.44 -1.41
C ASN A 20 -7.86 -9.39 0.09
N ASP A 21 -6.88 -9.86 0.88
CA ASP A 21 -6.95 -9.83 2.34
C ASP A 21 -6.95 -8.38 2.87
N TYR A 22 -6.27 -7.45 2.18
CA TYR A 22 -6.32 -6.02 2.50
C TYR A 22 -7.75 -5.46 2.43
N GLU A 23 -8.47 -5.78 1.36
CA GLU A 23 -9.88 -5.34 1.22
C GLU A 23 -10.79 -6.00 2.28
N VAL A 24 -10.52 -7.23 2.68
CA VAL A 24 -11.20 -7.88 3.80
C VAL A 24 -10.87 -7.16 5.11
N GLY A 25 -9.59 -6.87 5.33
CA GLY A 25 -9.10 -6.14 6.50
C GLY A 25 -9.81 -4.79 6.66
N LYS A 26 -9.91 -4.03 5.59
CA LYS A 26 -10.63 -2.74 5.57
C LYS A 26 -12.11 -2.88 5.93
N ARG A 27 -12.82 -3.84 5.30
CA ARG A 27 -14.26 -4.05 5.55
C ARG A 27 -14.58 -4.49 6.97
N HIS A 28 -13.68 -5.21 7.61
CA HIS A 28 -13.88 -5.77 8.94
C HIS A 28 -13.05 -5.08 10.02
N SER A 29 -12.35 -3.99 9.69
CA SER A 29 -11.47 -3.24 10.59
C SER A 29 -10.47 -4.14 11.31
N LEU A 30 -9.85 -5.08 10.57
CA LEU A 30 -8.86 -5.99 11.10
C LEU A 30 -7.51 -5.29 11.28
N PRO A 31 -6.71 -5.68 12.30
CA PRO A 31 -5.33 -5.24 12.39
C PRO A 31 -4.53 -5.68 11.16
N MET A 32 -3.69 -4.80 10.66
CA MET A 32 -2.77 -5.08 9.57
C MET A 32 -1.39 -5.34 10.16
N VAL A 33 -0.92 -6.57 10.07
CA VAL A 33 0.32 -7.04 10.69
C VAL A 33 1.40 -7.14 9.62
N ASN A 34 2.31 -6.18 9.60
CA ASN A 34 3.45 -6.17 8.69
C ASN A 34 4.65 -6.89 9.33
N VAL A 35 5.05 -8.00 8.74
CA VAL A 35 6.15 -8.85 9.23
C VAL A 35 7.41 -8.78 8.38
N LEU A 36 7.41 -8.01 7.28
CA LEU A 36 8.54 -7.90 6.36
C LEU A 36 9.22 -6.53 6.46
N THR A 37 10.54 -6.52 6.27
CA THR A 37 11.33 -5.32 6.04
C THR A 37 11.23 -4.89 4.57
N LEU A 38 11.80 -3.72 4.22
CA LEU A 38 11.91 -3.26 2.83
C LEU A 38 12.72 -4.20 1.92
N ASN A 39 13.58 -5.02 2.50
CA ASN A 39 14.36 -6.04 1.78
C ASN A 39 13.63 -7.39 1.71
N ALA A 40 12.40 -7.46 2.22
CA ALA A 40 11.59 -8.68 2.36
C ALA A 40 12.23 -9.74 3.29
N ASP A 41 13.03 -9.31 4.25
CA ASP A 41 13.46 -10.12 5.38
C ASP A 41 12.42 -10.05 6.50
N ILE A 42 12.38 -11.07 7.34
CA ILE A 42 11.50 -11.09 8.51
C ILE A 42 11.97 -10.04 9.54
N ARG A 43 11.04 -9.18 10.00
CA ARG A 43 11.31 -8.15 11.01
C ARG A 43 11.65 -8.78 12.36
N ASP A 44 12.28 -8.00 13.26
CA ASP A 44 12.47 -8.39 14.66
C ASP A 44 11.15 -8.31 15.45
N GLU A 45 10.36 -7.29 15.14
CA GLU A 45 9.01 -7.08 15.67
C GLU A 45 8.06 -6.74 14.52
N ALA A 46 6.84 -7.25 14.59
CA ALA A 46 5.79 -6.90 13.63
C ALA A 46 5.34 -5.45 13.85
N GLU A 47 5.09 -4.74 12.76
CA GLU A 47 4.42 -3.46 12.79
C GLU A 47 2.92 -3.70 12.67
N ILE A 48 2.14 -3.26 13.65
CA ILE A 48 0.70 -3.50 13.70
C ILE A 48 -0.01 -2.17 13.57
N ILE A 49 -0.75 -2.01 12.47
CA ILE A 49 -1.45 -0.78 12.13
C ILE A 49 -2.94 -1.02 11.92
N GLY A 50 -3.72 0.03 12.15
CA GLY A 50 -5.14 0.05 11.86
C GLY A 50 -5.43 0.33 10.38
N THR A 51 -6.70 0.26 10.02
CA THR A 51 -7.17 0.60 8.67
C THR A 51 -7.05 2.10 8.34
N ASP A 52 -6.77 2.92 9.34
CA ASP A 52 -6.47 4.36 9.23
C ASP A 52 -4.97 4.65 9.10
N GLY A 53 -4.14 3.60 8.99
CA GLY A 53 -2.68 3.71 8.87
C GLY A 53 -1.96 4.01 10.19
N LYS A 54 -2.66 4.09 11.33
CA LYS A 54 -2.03 4.43 12.60
C LYS A 54 -1.61 3.18 13.38
N PRO A 55 -0.48 3.26 14.11
CA PRO A 55 -0.05 2.18 14.98
C PRO A 55 -1.13 1.79 16.00
N LEU A 56 -1.35 0.49 16.16
CA LEU A 56 -2.24 -0.07 17.17
C LEU A 56 -1.43 -0.57 18.37
N SER A 57 -1.91 -0.27 19.58
CA SER A 57 -1.36 -0.79 20.84
C SER A 57 -2.21 -1.94 21.37
N GLY A 58 -1.60 -2.75 22.26
CA GLY A 58 -2.31 -3.86 22.90
C GLY A 58 -2.26 -5.18 22.16
N TYR A 59 -1.50 -5.27 21.10
CA TYR A 59 -1.23 -6.49 20.35
C TYR A 59 0.19 -6.98 20.64
N GLU A 60 0.39 -8.31 20.60
CA GLU A 60 1.73 -8.88 20.66
C GLU A 60 2.42 -8.72 19.31
N ALA A 61 3.51 -7.97 19.28
CA ALA A 61 4.28 -7.68 18.07
C ALA A 61 5.54 -8.57 17.94
N ALA A 62 5.89 -9.33 18.97
CA ALA A 62 7.12 -10.12 18.99
C ALA A 62 7.09 -11.25 17.95
N ILE A 63 8.07 -11.24 17.06
CA ILE A 63 8.31 -12.35 16.13
C ILE A 63 9.23 -13.36 16.83
N PRO A 64 8.98 -14.70 16.71
CA PRO A 64 9.84 -15.70 17.30
C PRO A 64 11.29 -15.52 16.87
N ALA A 65 12.23 -15.60 17.83
CA ALA A 65 13.63 -15.21 17.65
C ALA A 65 14.34 -15.93 16.49
N ASP A 66 13.98 -17.17 16.25
CA ASP A 66 14.58 -18.01 15.21
C ASP A 66 14.02 -17.74 13.79
N PHE A 67 13.06 -16.82 13.65
CA PHE A 67 12.60 -16.31 12.36
C PHE A 67 13.14 -14.92 12.03
N ARG A 68 13.58 -14.15 13.03
CA ARG A 68 14.04 -12.75 12.86
C ARG A 68 15.22 -12.66 11.89
N GLY A 69 15.17 -11.70 10.99
CA GLY A 69 16.21 -11.48 9.99
C GLY A 69 16.34 -12.55 8.90
N LEU A 70 15.48 -13.56 8.90
CA LEU A 70 15.50 -14.55 7.82
C LEU A 70 14.96 -13.95 6.53
N GLU A 71 15.61 -14.27 5.42
CA GLU A 71 15.08 -14.01 4.09
C GLU A 71 13.76 -14.78 3.92
N ARG A 72 12.75 -14.19 3.25
CA ARG A 72 11.38 -14.71 3.17
C ARG A 72 11.25 -16.16 2.71
N PHE A 73 12.08 -16.59 1.74
CA PHE A 73 12.04 -17.98 1.27
C PHE A 73 12.70 -18.97 2.25
N ALA A 74 13.70 -18.50 2.99
CA ALA A 74 14.29 -19.27 4.09
C ALA A 74 13.28 -19.43 5.24
N ALA A 75 12.58 -18.34 5.59
CA ALA A 75 11.51 -18.35 6.58
C ALA A 75 10.35 -19.29 6.16
N ARG A 76 9.95 -19.28 4.89
CA ARG A 76 8.92 -20.19 4.35
C ARG A 76 9.32 -21.66 4.52
N LYS A 77 10.56 -22.01 4.21
CA LYS A 77 11.06 -23.38 4.38
C LYS A 77 11.05 -23.78 5.85
N LYS A 78 11.51 -22.88 6.72
CA LYS A 78 11.58 -23.14 8.16
C LYS A 78 10.19 -23.35 8.75
N ILE A 79 9.21 -22.48 8.45
CA ILE A 79 7.86 -22.59 9.01
C ILE A 79 7.18 -23.90 8.60
N VAL A 80 7.40 -24.36 7.37
CA VAL A 80 6.89 -25.65 6.90
C VAL A 80 7.51 -26.80 7.68
N ALA A 81 8.83 -26.78 7.90
CA ALA A 81 9.51 -27.81 8.69
C ALA A 81 9.05 -27.80 10.16
N ASP A 82 8.80 -26.64 10.74
CA ASP A 82 8.32 -26.51 12.12
C ASP A 82 6.88 -27.08 12.25
N PHE A 83 5.99 -26.82 11.27
CA PHE A 83 4.66 -27.43 11.23
C PHE A 83 4.71 -28.96 11.08
N GLU A 84 5.63 -29.47 10.26
CA GLU A 84 5.86 -30.92 10.12
C GLU A 84 6.35 -31.54 11.44
N ALA A 85 7.31 -30.91 12.10
CA ALA A 85 7.85 -31.37 13.38
C ALA A 85 6.79 -31.38 14.49
N LEU A 86 5.83 -30.46 14.46
CA LEU A 86 4.70 -30.42 15.39
C LEU A 86 3.54 -31.37 15.02
N GLY A 87 3.64 -32.06 13.89
CA GLY A 87 2.56 -32.94 13.40
C GLY A 87 1.31 -32.18 12.95
N LEU A 88 1.48 -30.89 12.59
CA LEU A 88 0.39 -30.00 12.16
C LEU A 88 0.32 -29.82 10.65
N LEU A 89 1.30 -30.33 9.91
CA LEU A 89 1.33 -30.31 8.45
C LEU A 89 0.47 -31.45 7.91
N ASP A 90 -0.62 -31.11 7.21
CA ASP A 90 -1.46 -32.10 6.53
C ASP A 90 -0.86 -32.47 5.16
N GLU A 91 -0.78 -31.50 4.25
CA GLU A 91 -0.19 -31.71 2.92
C GLU A 91 0.33 -30.40 2.31
N ILE A 92 1.21 -30.54 1.33
CA ILE A 92 1.68 -29.45 0.48
C ILE A 92 1.14 -29.70 -0.93
N LYS A 93 0.24 -28.83 -1.40
CA LYS A 93 -0.33 -28.92 -2.75
C LYS A 93 0.30 -27.90 -3.68
N PRO A 94 0.63 -28.26 -4.93
CA PRO A 94 0.88 -27.27 -5.97
C PRO A 94 -0.34 -26.36 -6.15
N HIS A 95 -0.09 -25.06 -6.26
CA HIS A 95 -1.13 -24.08 -6.49
C HIS A 95 -0.68 -23.05 -7.52
N ASP A 96 -1.52 -22.80 -8.52
CA ASP A 96 -1.26 -21.78 -9.54
C ASP A 96 -1.56 -20.40 -8.96
N LEU A 97 -0.52 -19.61 -8.77
CA LEU A 97 -0.60 -18.24 -8.24
C LEU A 97 0.05 -17.26 -9.22
N LYS A 98 -0.62 -16.15 -9.50
CA LYS A 98 -0.03 -15.03 -10.23
C LYS A 98 0.83 -14.22 -9.28
N VAL A 99 2.15 -14.40 -9.36
CA VAL A 99 3.11 -13.66 -8.55
C VAL A 99 3.56 -12.43 -9.35
N PRO A 100 3.43 -11.20 -8.79
CA PRO A 100 3.97 -10.02 -9.45
C PRO A 100 5.50 -10.02 -9.40
N TYR A 101 6.12 -9.55 -10.48
CA TYR A 101 7.57 -9.40 -10.60
C TYR A 101 7.91 -7.95 -10.93
N GLY A 102 9.02 -7.45 -10.38
CA GLY A 102 9.53 -6.13 -10.70
C GLY A 102 10.02 -6.05 -12.14
N ASP A 103 9.53 -5.08 -12.90
CA ASP A 103 9.84 -4.92 -14.33
C ASP A 103 11.34 -4.78 -14.61
N ARG A 104 12.09 -4.17 -13.70
CA ARG A 104 13.52 -3.92 -13.86
C ARG A 104 14.40 -4.96 -13.18
N GLY A 105 14.00 -5.43 -12.00
CA GLY A 105 14.77 -6.35 -11.19
C GLY A 105 14.49 -7.82 -11.50
N GLY A 106 13.34 -8.14 -12.09
CA GLY A 106 12.94 -9.53 -12.38
C GLY A 106 12.77 -10.41 -11.15
N VAL A 107 12.60 -9.78 -9.96
CA VAL A 107 12.42 -10.48 -8.69
C VAL A 107 10.95 -10.47 -8.26
N PRO A 108 10.48 -11.48 -7.53
CA PRO A 108 9.14 -11.47 -6.97
C PRO A 108 8.93 -10.28 -6.05
N ILE A 109 7.80 -9.60 -6.19
CA ILE A 109 7.39 -8.49 -5.33
C ILE A 109 6.51 -9.05 -4.21
N GLU A 110 6.84 -8.69 -2.97
CA GLU A 110 5.96 -8.95 -1.83
C GLU A 110 5.08 -7.72 -1.60
N PRO A 111 3.74 -7.86 -1.59
CA PRO A 111 2.87 -6.76 -1.18
C PRO A 111 3.19 -6.31 0.24
N MET A 112 3.31 -5.02 0.44
CA MET A 112 3.60 -4.42 1.74
C MET A 112 2.90 -3.06 1.84
N LEU A 113 2.42 -2.72 3.03
CA LEU A 113 1.85 -1.41 3.30
C LEU A 113 2.98 -0.38 3.41
N THR A 114 2.85 0.71 2.67
CA THR A 114 3.73 1.87 2.72
C THR A 114 2.90 3.14 2.59
N ASP A 115 3.34 4.21 3.24
CA ASP A 115 2.74 5.52 3.04
C ASP A 115 3.08 6.03 1.65
N GLN A 116 2.06 6.48 0.93
CA GLN A 116 2.18 7.01 -0.42
C GLN A 116 1.28 8.25 -0.57
N TRP A 117 1.64 9.12 -1.50
CA TRP A 117 0.82 10.27 -1.85
C TRP A 117 -0.20 9.89 -2.92
N TYR A 118 -1.47 10.19 -2.63
CA TYR A 118 -2.57 9.93 -3.54
C TYR A 118 -3.34 11.20 -3.88
N VAL A 119 -3.77 11.29 -5.12
CA VAL A 119 -4.80 12.24 -5.54
C VAL A 119 -6.15 11.55 -5.43
N SER A 120 -7.06 12.13 -4.64
CA SER A 120 -8.45 11.70 -4.61
C SER A 120 -9.14 12.15 -5.90
N VAL A 121 -9.24 11.24 -6.86
CA VAL A 121 -9.73 11.55 -8.22
C VAL A 121 -11.23 11.46 -8.35
N LYS A 122 -11.94 10.80 -7.44
CA LYS A 122 -13.38 10.62 -7.49
C LYS A 122 -14.17 11.92 -7.63
N PRO A 123 -13.91 12.99 -6.85
CA PRO A 123 -14.61 14.26 -7.01
C PRO A 123 -14.40 14.91 -8.38
N LEU A 124 -13.21 14.74 -8.97
CA LEU A 124 -12.89 15.25 -10.31
C LEU A 124 -13.62 14.44 -11.38
N ALA A 125 -13.65 13.12 -11.23
CA ALA A 125 -14.34 12.22 -12.13
C ALA A 125 -15.86 12.48 -12.16
N ASP A 126 -16.46 12.74 -11.00
CA ASP A 126 -17.91 13.02 -10.92
C ASP A 126 -18.29 14.28 -11.72
N VAL A 127 -17.47 15.33 -11.68
CA VAL A 127 -17.66 16.54 -12.51
C VAL A 127 -17.52 16.22 -14.00
N ALA A 128 -16.48 15.46 -14.36
CA ALA A 128 -16.21 15.09 -15.73
C ALA A 128 -17.28 14.16 -16.31
N ILE A 129 -17.80 13.20 -15.54
CA ILE A 129 -18.92 12.34 -15.92
C ILE A 129 -20.15 13.20 -16.23
N LYS A 130 -20.45 14.14 -15.32
CA LYS A 130 -21.62 15.02 -15.48
C LYS A 130 -21.53 15.87 -16.75
N ALA A 131 -20.38 16.41 -17.08
CA ALA A 131 -20.18 17.20 -18.30
C ALA A 131 -20.51 16.41 -19.58
N VAL A 132 -20.25 15.10 -19.60
CA VAL A 132 -20.62 14.23 -20.73
C VAL A 132 -22.12 13.87 -20.70
N GLU A 133 -22.66 13.56 -19.52
CA GLU A 133 -24.08 13.25 -19.35
C GLU A 133 -24.99 14.45 -19.73
N ASP A 134 -24.58 15.66 -19.38
CA ASP A 134 -25.28 16.90 -19.71
C ASP A 134 -25.05 17.34 -21.19
N GLY A 135 -24.19 16.68 -21.93
CA GLY A 135 -23.89 16.95 -23.34
C GLY A 135 -22.96 18.14 -23.58
N GLU A 136 -22.32 18.68 -22.56
CA GLU A 136 -21.29 19.72 -22.67
C GLU A 136 -20.05 19.19 -23.41
N ILE A 137 -19.73 17.93 -23.21
CA ILE A 137 -18.67 17.18 -23.92
C ILE A 137 -19.32 16.02 -24.67
N GLN A 138 -18.98 15.87 -25.95
CA GLN A 138 -19.52 14.80 -26.80
C GLN A 138 -18.39 14.00 -27.46
N PHE A 139 -18.56 12.68 -27.49
CA PHE A 139 -17.64 11.78 -28.17
C PHE A 139 -18.08 11.55 -29.63
N VAL A 140 -17.10 11.61 -30.55
CA VAL A 140 -17.32 11.30 -31.96
C VAL A 140 -16.32 10.23 -32.39
N PRO A 141 -16.79 9.03 -32.72
CA PRO A 141 -18.16 8.53 -32.66
C PRO A 141 -18.65 8.27 -31.22
N LYS A 142 -19.95 8.34 -31.03
CA LYS A 142 -20.61 8.24 -29.71
C LYS A 142 -20.31 6.95 -28.93
N GLN A 143 -19.98 5.87 -29.61
CA GLN A 143 -19.67 4.58 -28.98
C GLN A 143 -18.54 4.66 -27.94
N TYR A 144 -17.62 5.63 -28.03
CA TYR A 144 -16.53 5.82 -27.06
C TYR A 144 -17.00 6.31 -25.69
N GLU A 145 -18.23 6.82 -25.57
CA GLU A 145 -18.82 7.16 -24.27
C GLU A 145 -18.88 5.94 -23.34
N ASN A 146 -19.13 4.75 -23.85
CA ASN A 146 -19.18 3.52 -23.03
C ASN A 146 -17.83 3.22 -22.38
N LEU A 147 -16.73 3.37 -23.13
CA LEU A 147 -15.38 3.19 -22.61
C LEU A 147 -15.05 4.26 -21.58
N TYR A 148 -15.38 5.52 -21.88
CA TYR A 148 -15.19 6.64 -20.97
C TYR A 148 -15.90 6.44 -19.65
N PHE A 149 -17.20 6.12 -19.66
CA PHE A 149 -17.96 5.89 -18.44
C PHE A 149 -17.49 4.67 -17.65
N SER A 150 -17.07 3.61 -18.34
CA SER A 150 -16.47 2.44 -17.67
C SER A 150 -15.24 2.81 -16.87
N TRP A 151 -14.33 3.60 -17.46
CA TRP A 151 -13.14 4.07 -16.76
C TRP A 151 -13.45 5.04 -15.64
N MET A 152 -14.28 6.06 -15.90
CA MET A 152 -14.54 7.14 -14.95
C MET A 152 -15.34 6.71 -13.73
N ARG A 153 -16.26 5.73 -13.88
CA ARG A 153 -17.07 5.23 -12.76
C ARG A 153 -16.33 4.31 -11.82
N ASP A 154 -15.31 3.61 -12.32
CA ASP A 154 -14.46 2.69 -11.55
C ASP A 154 -13.07 3.27 -11.26
N ILE A 155 -12.89 4.59 -11.47
CA ILE A 155 -11.60 5.21 -11.28
C ILE A 155 -11.12 5.11 -9.82
N GLN A 156 -9.88 4.70 -9.65
CA GLN A 156 -9.24 4.59 -8.34
C GLN A 156 -8.40 5.83 -8.06
N ASP A 157 -8.20 6.13 -6.77
CA ASP A 157 -7.28 7.18 -6.36
C ASP A 157 -5.90 6.95 -6.96
N TRP A 158 -5.29 8.01 -7.45
CA TRP A 158 -4.03 7.95 -8.19
C TRP A 158 -2.84 8.12 -7.26
N CYS A 159 -2.05 7.08 -7.09
CA CYS A 159 -0.77 7.17 -6.41
C CYS A 159 0.21 7.99 -7.27
N ILE A 160 0.67 9.12 -6.73
CA ILE A 160 1.55 10.06 -7.44
C ILE A 160 2.98 10.06 -6.91
N SER A 161 3.28 9.34 -5.84
CA SER A 161 4.65 9.19 -5.32
C SER A 161 5.38 8.03 -5.97
N ARG A 162 6.68 8.22 -6.21
CA ARG A 162 7.58 7.22 -6.81
C ARG A 162 8.89 7.20 -6.06
N GLN A 163 9.40 6.01 -5.75
CA GLN A 163 10.66 5.77 -5.08
C GLN A 163 11.80 5.74 -6.12
N LEU A 164 12.08 6.89 -6.74
CA LEU A 164 13.11 7.06 -7.76
C LEU A 164 14.17 8.04 -7.28
N TRP A 165 15.40 7.84 -7.69
CA TRP A 165 16.52 8.71 -7.32
C TRP A 165 16.52 10.04 -8.08
N TRP A 166 15.74 10.14 -9.15
CA TRP A 166 15.70 11.32 -10.02
C TRP A 166 14.26 11.69 -10.34
N GLY A 167 13.95 12.97 -10.19
CA GLY A 167 12.64 13.53 -10.50
C GLY A 167 12.33 14.77 -9.67
N HIS A 168 11.10 15.25 -9.77
CA HIS A 168 10.61 16.35 -8.95
C HIS A 168 10.23 15.81 -7.58
N ARG A 169 10.98 16.16 -6.56
CA ARG A 169 10.70 15.74 -5.18
C ARG A 169 9.34 16.26 -4.72
N ILE A 170 8.65 15.42 -3.97
CA ILE A 170 7.38 15.78 -3.37
C ILE A 170 7.59 16.98 -2.44
N PRO A 171 6.79 18.07 -2.58
CA PRO A 171 6.94 19.29 -1.81
C PRO A 171 6.28 19.18 -0.43
N ALA A 172 6.67 18.15 0.32
CA ALA A 172 6.23 17.87 1.68
C ALA A 172 7.43 17.72 2.61
N TRP A 173 7.27 18.14 3.85
CA TRP A 173 8.27 18.06 4.90
C TRP A 173 7.65 17.43 6.14
N TYR A 174 8.47 16.72 6.89
CA TYR A 174 8.10 16.02 8.13
C TYR A 174 8.94 16.53 9.27
N ASP A 175 8.34 16.69 10.44
CA ASP A 175 9.07 16.88 11.68
C ASP A 175 9.36 15.54 12.39
N ALA A 176 10.04 15.62 13.54
CA ALA A 176 10.41 14.44 14.34
C ALA A 176 9.17 13.69 14.90
N GLU A 177 8.05 14.37 15.05
CA GLU A 177 6.77 13.81 15.51
C GLU A 177 5.95 13.19 14.37
N GLY A 178 6.41 13.32 13.10
CA GLY A 178 5.71 12.80 11.93
C GLY A 178 4.59 13.70 11.39
N ASN A 179 4.51 14.96 11.85
CA ASN A 179 3.58 15.92 11.26
C ASN A 179 4.02 16.28 9.84
N VAL A 180 3.03 16.47 8.96
CA VAL A 180 3.25 16.73 7.53
C VAL A 180 2.97 18.19 7.20
N TYR A 181 3.90 18.83 6.51
CA TYR A 181 3.83 20.22 6.08
C TYR A 181 4.04 20.31 4.57
N VAL A 182 3.14 20.99 3.86
CA VAL A 182 3.18 21.08 2.39
C VAL A 182 3.33 22.52 1.95
N ALA A 183 4.41 22.82 1.20
CA ALA A 183 4.66 24.10 0.54
C ALA A 183 5.70 23.91 -0.58
N ARG A 184 6.04 24.97 -1.32
CA ARG A 184 6.99 24.92 -2.42
C ARG A 184 8.45 24.71 -1.99
N ASN A 185 8.79 25.19 -0.79
CA ASN A 185 10.11 25.07 -0.19
C ASN A 185 10.03 25.17 1.33
N GLU A 186 11.12 24.88 2.01
CA GLU A 186 11.19 24.86 3.47
C GLU A 186 10.91 26.24 4.10
N GLU A 187 11.35 27.34 3.49
CA GLU A 187 11.09 28.69 3.98
C GLU A 187 9.59 29.00 4.01
N GLU A 188 8.90 28.62 2.93
CA GLU A 188 7.45 28.76 2.84
C GLU A 188 6.72 27.86 3.87
N VAL A 189 7.22 26.63 4.12
CA VAL A 189 6.72 25.75 5.18
C VAL A 189 6.80 26.47 6.52
N ARG A 190 7.98 26.95 6.89
CA ARG A 190 8.19 27.63 8.17
C ARG A 190 7.29 28.84 8.34
N SER A 191 7.16 29.65 7.31
CA SER A 191 6.30 30.84 7.31
C SER A 191 4.82 30.48 7.40
N LYS A 192 4.35 29.53 6.59
CA LYS A 192 2.95 29.14 6.49
C LYS A 192 2.41 28.47 7.77
N TYR A 193 3.25 27.66 8.38
CA TYR A 193 2.86 26.89 9.58
C TYR A 193 3.40 27.47 10.89
N ASN A 194 4.04 28.66 10.84
CA ASN A 194 4.64 29.36 11.98
C ASN A 194 5.62 28.47 12.77
N LEU A 195 6.49 27.73 12.06
CA LEU A 195 7.46 26.85 12.69
C LEU A 195 8.72 27.63 13.06
N ASP A 196 9.19 27.35 14.28
CA ASP A 196 10.47 27.87 14.76
C ASP A 196 11.64 27.23 13.97
N SER A 197 12.76 27.96 13.90
CA SER A 197 13.99 27.49 13.26
C SER A 197 14.61 26.26 13.94
N THR A 198 14.23 25.97 15.17
CA THR A 198 14.67 24.79 15.92
C THR A 198 13.95 23.49 15.51
N VAL A 199 12.80 23.59 14.85
CA VAL A 199 12.10 22.42 14.33
C VAL A 199 12.90 21.84 13.17
N GLU A 200 13.39 20.61 13.34
CA GLU A 200 14.06 19.89 12.27
C GLU A 200 13.02 19.40 11.25
N LEU A 201 13.24 19.74 9.98
CA LEU A 201 12.35 19.37 8.89
C LEU A 201 13.09 18.49 7.89
N LYS A 202 12.52 17.35 7.57
CA LYS A 202 13.00 16.43 6.52
C LYS A 202 12.03 16.45 5.34
N GLN A 203 12.54 16.83 4.15
CA GLN A 203 11.72 16.75 2.94
C GLN A 203 11.50 15.29 2.54
N ASP A 204 10.30 15.00 2.03
CA ASP A 204 9.96 13.71 1.44
C ASP A 204 11.03 13.26 0.42
N GLU A 205 11.43 12.00 0.48
CA GLU A 205 12.47 11.47 -0.41
C GLU A 205 11.91 11.02 -1.76
N ASP A 206 10.60 10.78 -1.83
CA ASP A 206 9.92 10.38 -3.05
C ASP A 206 9.83 11.52 -4.07
N VAL A 207 9.64 11.15 -5.31
CA VAL A 207 9.42 12.07 -6.42
C VAL A 207 8.00 11.93 -6.97
N LEU A 208 7.53 12.98 -7.63
CA LEU A 208 6.23 12.97 -8.28
C LEU A 208 6.25 12.08 -9.53
N ASP A 209 5.15 11.38 -9.76
CA ASP A 209 4.87 10.72 -11.04
C ASP A 209 5.01 11.72 -12.21
N THR A 210 5.65 11.30 -13.29
CA THR A 210 5.92 12.17 -14.44
C THR A 210 4.63 12.70 -15.09
N TRP A 211 3.59 11.89 -15.13
CA TRP A 211 2.29 12.32 -15.65
C TRP A 211 1.65 13.40 -14.78
N PHE A 212 1.84 13.31 -13.45
CA PHE A 212 1.34 14.33 -12.53
C PHE A 212 2.13 15.64 -12.70
N SER A 213 3.45 15.57 -12.78
CA SER A 213 4.30 16.77 -12.91
C SER A 213 4.30 17.41 -14.30
N SER A 214 3.72 16.73 -15.30
CA SER A 214 3.59 17.22 -16.69
C SER A 214 2.24 17.88 -16.98
N GLY A 215 1.27 17.76 -16.05
CA GLY A 215 -0.08 18.26 -16.19
C GLY A 215 -0.26 19.76 -15.98
#